data_3b45ffd4b1ec0e71f01914b2237c80d3
#
_entry.id   3b45ffd4b1ec0e71f01914b2237c80d3
#
_cell.length_a   1.000
_cell.length_b   1.000
_cell.length_c   1.000
_cell.angle_alpha   90.00
_cell.angle_beta   90.00
_cell.angle_gamma   90.00
#
_symmetry.space_group_name_H-M   'P 1'
#
loop_
_entity.id
_entity.type
_entity.pdbx_description
1 polymer ?
#
loop_
_entity_poly.entity_id
_entity_poly.type
_entity_poly.pdbx_seq_one_letter_code
_entity_poly.pdbx_strand_id
1 'polypeptide(L)'
;GTRDMVDLCEVIKRYYYNPHTQGSNSIKKVLPAVLKSSTFIQAKYAKPIESIGLGSKNFPPEQIWLEKENGEIRNPYNLLPSLYENLTQEEIETTLSELDNVNDGGAALTAYGKIQYMDMSAKERNEIGLALKRYCELDTLAMVIIYEHLKTLV
;
A
#
# COMPACT_ATOMS: atom_id res chain seq x y z
N GLY A 1 -21.56 -23.38 -10.66
CA GLY A 1 -20.37 -22.73 -11.13
C GLY A 1 -19.24 -22.88 -10.13
N THR A 2 -18.09 -23.29 -10.56
CA THR A 2 -16.87 -23.32 -9.77
C THR A 2 -16.57 -21.90 -9.27
N ARG A 3 -16.39 -21.74 -7.97
CA ARG A 3 -15.91 -20.49 -7.36
C ARG A 3 -14.39 -20.47 -7.47
N ASP A 4 -13.87 -20.32 -8.68
CA ASP A 4 -12.44 -20.23 -8.90
C ASP A 4 -11.96 -18.83 -8.50
N MET A 5 -10.87 -18.76 -7.76
CA MET A 5 -10.20 -17.48 -7.49
C MET A 5 -9.60 -16.96 -8.80
N VAL A 6 -9.87 -15.69 -9.11
CA VAL A 6 -9.27 -15.02 -10.25
C VAL A 6 -7.95 -14.40 -9.81
N ASP A 7 -6.85 -14.76 -10.45
CA ASP A 7 -5.56 -14.12 -10.26
C ASP A 7 -5.56 -12.77 -11.00
N LEU A 8 -5.64 -11.68 -10.23
CA LEU A 8 -5.66 -10.32 -10.78
C LEU A 8 -4.37 -9.99 -11.55
N CYS A 9 -3.22 -10.54 -11.14
CA CYS A 9 -1.97 -10.34 -11.82
C CYS A 9 -1.99 -10.94 -13.23
N GLU A 10 -2.58 -12.13 -13.40
CA GLU A 10 -2.75 -12.76 -14.72
C GLU A 10 -3.74 -11.97 -15.60
N VAL A 11 -4.79 -11.40 -15.02
CA VAL A 11 -5.70 -10.52 -15.76
C VAL A 11 -4.94 -9.28 -16.28
N ILE A 12 -4.16 -8.63 -15.42
CA ILE A 12 -3.35 -7.47 -15.80
C ILE A 12 -2.37 -7.82 -16.92
N LYS A 13 -1.62 -8.91 -16.78
CA LYS A 13 -0.64 -9.34 -17.79
C LYS A 13 -1.25 -9.56 -19.18
N ARG A 14 -2.47 -10.07 -19.23
CA ARG A 14 -3.11 -10.49 -20.50
C ARG A 14 -3.94 -9.41 -21.15
N TYR A 15 -4.58 -8.55 -20.33
CA TYR A 15 -5.67 -7.69 -20.83
C TYR A 15 -5.50 -6.21 -20.49
N TYR A 16 -4.53 -5.84 -19.65
CA TYR A 16 -4.36 -4.45 -19.26
C TYR A 16 -3.05 -3.87 -19.78
N TYR A 17 -3.16 -2.83 -20.60
CA TYR A 17 -2.02 -2.06 -21.05
C TYR A 17 -2.17 -0.60 -20.64
N ASN A 18 -1.17 -0.06 -19.95
CA ASN A 18 -1.12 1.34 -19.60
C ASN A 18 0.34 1.84 -19.67
N PRO A 19 0.64 2.91 -20.44
CA PRO A 19 2.00 3.43 -20.57
C PRO A 19 2.67 3.79 -19.24
N HIS A 20 1.90 4.21 -18.25
CA HIS A 20 2.42 4.58 -16.93
C HIS A 20 2.96 3.40 -16.13
N THR A 21 2.66 2.16 -16.49
CA THR A 21 3.22 0.96 -15.85
C THR A 21 4.66 0.71 -16.28
N GLN A 22 5.10 1.31 -17.40
CA GLN A 22 6.42 1.08 -18.00
C GLN A 22 6.71 -0.41 -18.28
N GLY A 23 5.66 -1.16 -18.67
CA GLY A 23 5.75 -2.59 -18.95
C GLY A 23 5.78 -3.52 -17.73
N SER A 24 5.66 -2.96 -16.51
CA SER A 24 5.62 -3.75 -15.29
C SER A 24 4.19 -4.15 -14.93
N ASN A 25 4.01 -5.39 -14.44
CA ASN A 25 2.74 -5.90 -13.91
C ASN A 25 2.71 -5.90 -12.37
N SER A 26 3.74 -5.35 -11.72
CA SER A 26 3.78 -5.21 -10.27
C SER A 26 2.66 -4.29 -9.80
N ILE A 27 1.96 -4.68 -8.73
CA ILE A 27 0.90 -3.86 -8.11
C ILE A 27 1.35 -2.44 -7.81
N LYS A 28 2.62 -2.25 -7.43
CA LYS A 28 3.24 -0.95 -7.14
C LYS A 28 3.45 -0.06 -8.37
N LYS A 29 3.39 -0.61 -9.56
CA LYS A 29 3.40 0.13 -10.84
C LYS A 29 2.00 0.26 -11.43
N VAL A 30 1.17 -0.78 -11.27
CA VAL A 30 -0.20 -0.79 -11.78
C VAL A 30 -1.09 0.17 -10.99
N LEU A 31 -1.02 0.18 -9.64
CA LEU A 31 -1.82 1.09 -8.83
C LEU A 31 -1.58 2.58 -9.18
N PRO A 32 -0.35 3.10 -9.19
CA PRO A 32 -0.12 4.48 -9.60
C PRO A 32 -0.57 4.79 -11.04
N ALA A 33 -0.44 3.83 -11.96
CA ALA A 33 -0.90 3.99 -13.34
C ALA A 33 -2.44 4.12 -13.41
N VAL A 34 -3.17 3.30 -12.65
CA VAL A 34 -4.62 3.38 -12.51
C VAL A 34 -5.05 4.71 -11.92
N LEU A 35 -4.40 5.15 -10.83
CA LEU A 35 -4.68 6.43 -10.19
C LEU A 35 -4.46 7.61 -11.14
N LYS A 36 -3.46 7.57 -12.00
CA LYS A 36 -3.18 8.62 -12.99
C LYS A 36 -4.18 8.65 -14.15
N SER A 37 -4.69 7.50 -14.57
CA SER A 37 -5.49 7.38 -15.80
C SER A 37 -7.01 7.32 -15.58
N SER A 38 -7.49 6.96 -14.39
CA SER A 38 -8.91 6.76 -14.12
C SER A 38 -9.54 7.92 -13.38
N THR A 39 -10.34 8.71 -14.07
CA THR A 39 -11.11 9.81 -13.45
C THR A 39 -12.12 9.31 -12.41
N PHE A 40 -12.71 8.13 -12.63
CA PHE A 40 -13.62 7.49 -11.67
C PHE A 40 -12.89 7.17 -10.36
N ILE A 41 -11.72 6.53 -10.44
CA ILE A 41 -10.91 6.20 -9.27
C ILE A 41 -10.44 7.49 -8.57
N GLN A 42 -10.01 8.50 -9.34
CA GLN A 42 -9.61 9.79 -8.77
C GLN A 42 -10.75 10.44 -7.98
N ALA A 43 -11.96 10.49 -8.56
CA ALA A 43 -13.11 11.10 -7.90
C ALA A 43 -13.53 10.37 -6.61
N LYS A 44 -13.34 9.05 -6.56
CA LYS A 44 -13.67 8.23 -5.40
C LYS A 44 -12.61 8.35 -4.30
N TYR A 45 -11.35 8.08 -4.62
CA TYR A 45 -10.27 7.94 -3.63
C TYR A 45 -9.58 9.26 -3.23
N ALA A 46 -10.00 10.38 -3.81
CA ALA A 46 -9.70 11.73 -3.31
C ALA A 46 -10.56 12.13 -2.09
N LYS A 47 -11.41 11.25 -1.61
CA LYS A 47 -12.28 11.46 -0.46
C LYS A 47 -11.81 10.62 0.73
N PRO A 48 -12.14 11.02 1.98
CA PRO A 48 -11.91 10.20 3.16
C PRO A 48 -12.50 8.79 3.01
N ILE A 49 -11.77 7.77 3.50
CA ILE A 49 -12.19 6.36 3.36
C ILE A 49 -13.58 6.10 3.97
N GLU A 50 -13.91 6.73 5.09
CA GLU A 50 -15.23 6.61 5.71
C GLU A 50 -16.34 7.10 4.76
N SER A 51 -16.11 8.22 4.06
CA SER A 51 -17.12 8.83 3.17
C SER A 51 -17.42 8.00 1.92
N ILE A 52 -16.55 7.06 1.57
CA ILE A 52 -16.71 6.14 0.44
C ILE A 52 -17.06 4.71 0.88
N GLY A 53 -17.44 4.55 2.15
CA GLY A 53 -17.90 3.27 2.70
C GLY A 53 -16.78 2.24 2.93
N LEU A 54 -15.53 2.67 3.03
CA LEU A 54 -14.40 1.81 3.37
C LEU A 54 -14.08 1.93 4.86
N GLY A 55 -14.10 0.78 5.55
CA GLY A 55 -13.62 0.68 6.92
C GLY A 55 -12.14 0.28 6.95
N SER A 56 -11.38 0.88 7.87
CA SER A 56 -10.00 0.50 8.15
C SER A 56 -9.82 0.15 9.63
N LYS A 57 -8.89 -0.75 9.91
CA LYS A 57 -8.44 -1.07 11.28
C LYS A 57 -7.12 -0.40 11.63
N ASN A 58 -6.37 0.06 10.64
CA ASN A 58 -4.99 0.53 10.81
C ASN A 58 -4.80 1.99 10.36
N PHE A 59 -5.82 2.59 9.71
CA PHE A 59 -5.81 3.98 9.28
C PHE A 59 -7.02 4.73 9.85
N PRO A 60 -6.87 6.03 10.10
CA PRO A 60 -7.98 6.84 10.58
C PRO A 60 -9.07 7.00 9.50
N PRO A 61 -10.35 7.24 9.90
CA PRO A 61 -11.46 7.37 8.97
C PRO A 61 -11.29 8.52 7.95
N GLU A 62 -10.50 9.53 8.28
CA GLU A 62 -10.17 10.68 7.44
C GLU A 62 -9.09 10.39 6.39
N GLN A 63 -8.48 9.19 6.40
CA GLN A 63 -7.42 8.83 5.45
C GLN A 63 -7.88 9.03 4.01
N ILE A 64 -7.05 9.71 3.22
CA ILE A 64 -7.23 9.90 1.78
C ILE A 64 -6.08 9.18 1.06
N TRP A 65 -6.42 8.39 0.04
CA TRP A 65 -5.42 7.60 -0.69
C TRP A 65 -4.95 8.24 -1.99
N LEU A 66 -5.67 9.26 -2.47
CA LEU A 66 -5.25 10.02 -3.62
C LEU A 66 -4.88 11.43 -3.20
N GLU A 67 -3.59 11.66 -3.06
CA GLU A 67 -3.02 12.99 -2.80
C GLU A 67 -2.26 13.49 -4.04
N LYS A 68 -2.25 14.80 -4.22
CA LYS A 68 -1.48 15.46 -5.27
C LYS A 68 -0.42 16.37 -4.64
N GLU A 69 0.78 16.25 -5.16
CA GLU A 69 1.91 17.12 -4.82
C GLU A 69 2.48 17.71 -6.10
N ASN A 70 2.58 19.02 -6.18
CA ASN A 70 3.04 19.74 -7.39
C ASN A 70 2.28 19.36 -8.68
N GLY A 71 0.99 19.01 -8.57
CA GLY A 71 0.16 18.58 -9.70
C GLY A 71 0.26 17.10 -10.06
N GLU A 72 1.19 16.36 -9.47
CA GLU A 72 1.37 14.93 -9.68
C GLU A 72 0.68 14.12 -8.56
N ILE A 73 0.12 12.96 -8.94
CA ILE A 73 -0.48 12.04 -7.97
C ILE A 73 0.65 11.29 -7.25
N ARG A 74 0.66 11.38 -5.92
CA ARG A 74 1.59 10.63 -5.07
C ARG A 74 1.30 9.15 -5.12
N ASN A 75 2.35 8.34 -5.07
CA ASN A 75 2.18 6.90 -4.89
C ASN A 75 1.66 6.64 -3.47
N PRO A 76 0.52 5.93 -3.29
CA PRO A 76 -0.04 5.65 -1.97
C PRO A 76 0.92 4.95 -1.00
N TYR A 77 1.84 4.15 -1.50
CA TYR A 77 2.87 3.52 -0.66
C TYR A 77 3.81 4.53 0.02
N ASN A 78 3.97 5.72 -0.58
CA ASN A 78 4.75 6.81 0.02
C ASN A 78 3.95 7.62 1.06
N LEU A 79 2.66 7.32 1.23
CA LEU A 79 1.80 7.89 2.28
C LEU A 79 1.79 7.03 3.55
N LEU A 80 2.44 5.87 3.53
CA LEU A 80 2.57 5.04 4.73
C LEU A 80 3.45 5.77 5.77
N PRO A 81 3.02 5.79 7.05
CA PRO A 81 3.81 6.37 8.11
C PRO A 81 5.20 5.74 8.21
N SER A 82 6.20 6.54 8.55
CA SER A 82 7.54 6.03 8.84
C SER A 82 7.49 5.10 10.07
N LEU A 83 8.33 4.05 10.07
CA LEU A 83 8.54 3.17 11.22
C LEU A 83 9.01 3.94 12.47
N TYR A 84 9.64 5.09 12.27
CA TYR A 84 10.37 5.80 13.31
C TYR A 84 9.59 6.92 14.00
N GLU A 85 8.35 7.19 13.61
CA GLU A 85 7.57 8.30 14.16
C GLU A 85 7.41 8.24 15.69
N ASN A 86 7.41 7.04 16.26
CA ASN A 86 7.18 6.81 17.70
C ASN A 86 8.41 6.23 18.43
N LEU A 87 9.56 6.12 17.77
CA LEU A 87 10.79 5.61 18.36
C LEU A 87 11.75 6.76 18.68
N THR A 88 12.52 6.60 19.77
CA THR A 88 13.58 7.53 20.10
C THR A 88 14.79 7.33 19.21
N GLN A 89 15.66 8.36 19.10
CA GLN A 89 16.89 8.31 18.29
C GLN A 89 17.77 7.10 18.68
N GLU A 90 17.84 6.78 19.98
CA GLU A 90 18.62 5.66 20.51
C GLU A 90 18.03 4.29 20.11
N GLU A 91 16.69 4.17 20.11
CA GLU A 91 15.98 2.99 19.62
C GLU A 91 16.16 2.80 18.10
N ILE A 92 16.20 3.89 17.34
CA ILE A 92 16.45 3.87 15.90
C ILE A 92 17.87 3.39 15.58
N GLU A 93 18.88 3.93 16.25
CA GLU A 93 20.29 3.61 16.00
C GLU A 93 20.64 2.16 16.37
N THR A 94 19.95 1.58 17.36
CA THR A 94 20.27 0.24 17.87
C THR A 94 19.64 -0.88 17.03
N THR A 95 18.48 -0.65 16.43
CA THR A 95 17.64 -1.76 15.94
C THR A 95 17.39 -1.77 14.44
N LEU A 96 17.43 -0.62 13.77
CA LEU A 96 16.77 -0.47 12.48
C LEU A 96 17.60 0.23 11.39
N SER A 97 18.93 0.25 11.49
CA SER A 97 19.82 0.89 10.50
C SER A 97 19.59 0.47 9.04
N GLU A 98 18.77 -0.56 8.79
CA GLU A 98 18.49 -1.10 7.45
C GLU A 98 17.02 -1.05 7.02
N LEU A 99 16.11 -0.54 7.88
CA LEU A 99 14.67 -0.50 7.58
C LEU A 99 14.11 0.92 7.68
N ASP A 100 14.36 1.74 6.67
CA ASP A 100 13.81 3.11 6.66
C ASP A 100 12.29 3.15 6.56
N ASN A 101 11.67 2.25 5.81
CA ASN A 101 10.22 2.17 5.65
C ASN A 101 9.78 0.77 5.21
N VAL A 102 8.65 0.28 5.75
CA VAL A 102 7.96 -0.90 5.21
C VAL A 102 7.04 -0.45 4.08
N ASN A 103 7.60 -0.19 2.93
CA ASN A 103 6.87 0.27 1.74
C ASN A 103 7.04 -0.65 0.52
N ASP A 104 7.80 -1.73 0.65
CA ASP A 104 7.95 -2.76 -0.38
C ASP A 104 7.97 -4.18 0.21
N GLY A 105 7.78 -5.20 -0.64
CA GLY A 105 7.68 -6.59 -0.22
C GLY A 105 8.97 -7.13 0.40
N GLY A 106 10.14 -6.64 -0.02
CA GLY A 106 11.43 -7.01 0.54
C GLY A 106 11.58 -6.45 1.96
N ALA A 107 11.30 -5.17 2.15
CA ALA A 107 11.31 -4.53 3.46
C ALA A 107 10.28 -5.16 4.40
N ALA A 108 9.07 -5.48 3.92
CA ALA A 108 8.05 -6.16 4.72
C ALA A 108 8.49 -7.56 5.18
N LEU A 109 9.12 -8.34 4.29
CA LEU A 109 9.64 -9.67 4.64
C LEU A 109 10.78 -9.58 5.67
N THR A 110 11.69 -8.63 5.50
CA THR A 110 12.78 -8.36 6.42
C THR A 110 12.25 -7.95 7.80
N ALA A 111 11.28 -7.03 7.83
CA ALA A 111 10.63 -6.59 9.07
C ALA A 111 9.93 -7.74 9.79
N TYR A 112 9.22 -8.59 9.05
CA TYR A 112 8.58 -9.77 9.61
C TYR A 112 9.61 -10.77 10.20
N GLY A 113 10.72 -11.01 9.49
CA GLY A 113 11.81 -11.86 9.98
C GLY A 113 12.43 -11.30 11.26
N LYS A 114 12.67 -9.98 11.35
CA LYS A 114 13.19 -9.34 12.56
C LYS A 114 12.26 -9.56 13.76
N ILE A 115 10.94 -9.37 13.62
CA ILE A 115 9.99 -9.64 14.71
C ILE A 115 10.06 -11.07 15.22
N GLN A 116 10.33 -12.05 14.34
CA GLN A 116 10.34 -13.47 14.70
C GLN A 116 11.64 -13.90 15.39
N TYR A 117 12.78 -13.36 14.97
CA TYR A 117 14.09 -13.95 15.29
C TYR A 117 15.04 -13.02 16.03
N MET A 118 14.73 -11.74 16.20
CA MET A 118 15.58 -10.80 16.91
C MET A 118 15.02 -10.44 18.28
N ASP A 119 15.92 -10.29 19.25
CA ASP A 119 15.57 -9.66 20.52
C ASP A 119 15.32 -8.17 20.31
N MET A 120 14.15 -7.73 20.70
CA MET A 120 13.73 -6.33 20.62
C MET A 120 12.73 -5.99 21.72
N SER A 121 12.63 -4.72 22.05
CA SER A 121 11.64 -4.24 23.02
C SER A 121 10.21 -4.53 22.56
N ALA A 122 9.28 -4.61 23.52
CA ALA A 122 7.86 -4.78 23.19
C ALA A 122 7.31 -3.60 22.36
N LYS A 123 7.86 -2.39 22.57
CA LYS A 123 7.49 -1.19 21.81
C LYS A 123 7.91 -1.31 20.35
N GLU A 124 9.19 -1.63 20.09
CA GLU A 124 9.69 -1.83 18.71
C GLU A 124 8.91 -2.92 17.96
N ARG A 125 8.68 -4.06 18.61
CA ARG A 125 7.88 -5.15 18.05
C ARG A 125 6.48 -4.70 17.65
N ASN A 126 5.84 -3.88 18.50
CA ASN A 126 4.51 -3.34 18.22
C ASN A 126 4.51 -2.36 17.02
N GLU A 127 5.49 -1.45 16.97
CA GLU A 127 5.60 -0.47 15.85
C GLU A 127 5.85 -1.16 14.50
N ILE A 128 6.77 -2.11 14.45
CA ILE A 128 7.02 -2.90 13.24
C ILE A 128 5.75 -3.70 12.86
N GLY A 129 5.09 -4.31 13.84
CA GLY A 129 3.84 -5.05 13.62
C GLY A 129 2.72 -4.17 13.06
N LEU A 130 2.61 -2.92 13.53
CA LEU A 130 1.64 -1.96 13.02
C LEU A 130 1.98 -1.52 11.59
N ALA A 131 3.25 -1.25 11.30
CA ALA A 131 3.69 -0.91 9.94
C ALA A 131 3.41 -2.05 8.94
N LEU A 132 3.67 -3.30 9.32
CA LEU A 132 3.33 -4.48 8.52
C LEU A 132 1.82 -4.59 8.25
N LYS A 133 0.97 -4.36 9.26
CA LYS A 133 -0.50 -4.37 9.08
C LYS A 133 -0.96 -3.28 8.12
N ARG A 134 -0.42 -2.07 8.26
CA ARG A 134 -0.71 -0.95 7.35
C ARG A 134 -0.29 -1.25 5.92
N TYR A 135 0.90 -1.80 5.74
CA TYR A 135 1.39 -2.22 4.42
C TYR A 135 0.47 -3.27 3.77
N CYS A 136 0.13 -4.35 4.49
CA CYS A 136 -0.75 -5.41 3.99
C CYS A 136 -2.18 -4.91 3.70
N GLU A 137 -2.69 -3.97 4.50
CA GLU A 137 -4.00 -3.36 4.26
C GLU A 137 -3.97 -2.53 2.97
N LEU A 138 -2.91 -1.75 2.74
CA LEU A 138 -2.76 -0.99 1.49
C LEU A 138 -2.60 -1.91 0.28
N ASP A 139 -1.85 -3.01 0.37
CA ASP A 139 -1.74 -3.99 -0.71
C ASP A 139 -3.10 -4.59 -1.07
N THR A 140 -3.92 -4.90 -0.07
CA THR A 140 -5.29 -5.40 -0.28
C THR A 140 -6.17 -4.32 -0.92
N LEU A 141 -6.11 -3.09 -0.43
CA LEU A 141 -6.86 -1.97 -1.01
C LEU A 141 -6.42 -1.69 -2.46
N ALA A 142 -5.13 -1.79 -2.76
CA ALA A 142 -4.61 -1.62 -4.12
C ALA A 142 -5.26 -2.61 -5.11
N MET A 143 -5.45 -3.87 -4.70
CA MET A 143 -6.18 -4.85 -5.51
C MET A 143 -7.64 -4.45 -5.73
N VAL A 144 -8.31 -3.91 -4.71
CA VAL A 144 -9.70 -3.42 -4.82
C VAL A 144 -9.78 -2.25 -5.81
N ILE A 145 -8.89 -1.27 -5.70
CA ILE A 145 -8.82 -0.10 -6.60
C ILE A 145 -8.62 -0.54 -8.05
N ILE A 146 -7.67 -1.44 -8.28
CA ILE A 146 -7.38 -1.97 -9.62
C ILE A 146 -8.59 -2.72 -10.16
N TYR A 147 -9.23 -3.56 -9.36
CA TYR A 147 -10.43 -4.29 -9.76
C TYR A 147 -11.59 -3.35 -10.11
N GLU A 148 -11.84 -2.33 -9.30
CA GLU A 148 -12.86 -1.33 -9.59
C GLU A 148 -12.58 -0.58 -10.90
N HIS A 149 -11.32 -0.23 -11.17
CA HIS A 149 -10.95 0.36 -12.44
C HIS A 149 -11.23 -0.57 -13.62
N LEU A 150 -10.82 -1.83 -13.54
CA LEU A 150 -11.08 -2.81 -14.60
C LEU A 150 -12.57 -2.96 -14.89
N LYS A 151 -13.43 -2.89 -13.88
CA LYS A 151 -14.90 -2.91 -14.06
C LYS A 151 -15.44 -1.69 -14.82
N THR A 152 -14.72 -0.59 -14.88
CA THR A 152 -15.14 0.58 -15.68
C THR A 152 -14.77 0.46 -17.15
N LEU A 153 -13.98 -0.53 -17.52
CA LEU A 153 -13.51 -0.75 -18.90
C LEU A 153 -14.37 -1.77 -19.68
N VAL A 154 -15.35 -2.41 -19.02
CA VAL A 154 -16.25 -3.43 -19.59
C VAL A 154 -17.69 -3.02 -19.54
#